data_63694251299c2c63456c5785af0d582e
#
_entry.id   63694251299c2c63456c5785af0d582e
#
_cell.length_a   1.000
_cell.length_b   1.000
_cell.length_c   1.000
_cell.angle_alpha   90.00
_cell.angle_beta   90.00
_cell.angle_gamma   90.00
#
_symmetry.space_group_name_H-M   'P 1'
#
loop_
_entity.id
_entity.type
_entity.pdbx_description
1 polymer ?
#
loop_
_entity_poly.entity_id
_entity_poly.type
_entity_poly.pdbx_seq_one_letter_code
_entity_poly.pdbx_strand_id
1 'polypeptide(L)'
;MMKNRISRFIAVCVACTTFLACCPKGGGAYESYTDVAQVNGVSLFYAAEGQGKPVILLHGNGGSHNDLETTQRGLAQAGYMVYALDSRGQGANPRLPEYHYKDMATEVYEFIKLKGLEKPTVFGFSDGGNIALQLEVMYPGTLGAIVTGGANIFVEGSLVPDFERELLAQPSTEPLVIMLQTEPDMTVEDMKTIACPALIMSGEHDLIAADHTRLIGENIPNGEARIIAGEDHGSYICNSPKLTPLILDFFKQIGY
;
A
#
# COMPACT_ATOMS: atom_id res chain seq x y z
N MET A 1 -11.55 17.51 24.36
CA MET A 1 -10.15 17.05 24.24
C MET A 1 -9.95 16.07 23.07
N MET A 2 -10.80 16.10 22.03
CA MET A 2 -10.78 15.14 20.91
C MET A 2 -10.32 15.70 19.55
N LYS A 3 -10.04 16.99 19.45
CA LYS A 3 -9.66 17.65 18.18
C LYS A 3 -8.29 17.26 17.59
N ASN A 4 -7.57 16.29 18.17
CA ASN A 4 -6.18 16.01 17.81
C ASN A 4 -5.89 14.60 17.21
N ARG A 5 -6.90 13.78 16.93
CA ARG A 5 -6.61 12.43 16.41
C ARG A 5 -6.44 12.41 14.88
N ILE A 6 -7.32 13.02 14.13
CA ILE A 6 -7.16 13.10 12.64
C ILE A 6 -5.93 13.95 12.28
N SER A 7 -5.70 15.08 13.00
CA SER A 7 -4.53 15.93 12.78
C SER A 7 -3.20 15.26 13.16
N ARG A 8 -3.22 14.21 14.01
CA ARG A 8 -2.01 13.45 14.37
C ARG A 8 -1.65 12.36 13.36
N PHE A 9 -2.62 11.84 12.61
CA PHE A 9 -2.34 10.89 11.53
C PHE A 9 -1.71 11.54 10.30
N ILE A 10 -2.00 12.81 10.06
CA ILE A 10 -1.40 13.61 8.96
C ILE A 10 -0.01 14.15 9.34
N ALA A 11 0.39 14.13 10.63
CA ALA A 11 1.57 14.85 11.14
C ALA A 11 2.70 13.97 11.68
N VAL A 12 2.74 12.67 11.39
CA VAL A 12 3.82 11.80 11.87
C VAL A 12 4.66 11.30 10.70
N CYS A 13 5.48 12.16 10.15
CA CYS A 13 6.75 11.82 9.49
C CYS A 13 7.55 13.11 9.19
N VAL A 14 8.08 13.78 10.18
CA VAL A 14 9.21 14.70 10.01
C VAL A 14 10.19 14.47 11.15
N ALA A 15 11.10 13.54 10.95
CA ALA A 15 12.40 13.56 11.63
C ALA A 15 13.42 12.92 10.69
N CYS A 16 14.01 13.75 9.85
CA CYS A 16 15.18 13.40 9.04
C CYS A 16 16.39 13.32 9.97
N THR A 17 16.86 12.11 10.30
CA THR A 17 18.18 11.88 10.88
C THR A 17 18.94 10.96 9.94
N THR A 18 19.94 11.56 9.28
CA THR A 18 20.95 10.85 8.48
C THR A 18 21.79 9.94 9.39
N PHE A 19 21.51 8.64 9.34
CA PHE A 19 22.43 7.64 9.88
C PHE A 19 23.15 6.94 8.72
N LEU A 20 24.46 7.19 8.59
CA LEU A 20 25.34 6.31 7.84
C LEU A 20 25.38 4.96 8.58
N ALA A 21 24.67 3.97 8.10
CA ALA A 21 24.75 2.61 8.61
C ALA A 21 25.85 1.84 7.84
N CYS A 22 26.77 1.31 8.60
CA CYS A 22 27.84 0.43 8.15
C CYS A 22 27.25 -0.86 7.60
N CYS A 23 27.43 -1.14 6.29
CA CYS A 23 26.98 -2.38 5.65
C CYS A 23 27.78 -3.59 6.18
N PRO A 24 27.12 -4.72 6.52
CA PRO A 24 27.80 -5.99 6.65
C PRO A 24 28.24 -6.50 5.26
N LYS A 25 29.50 -6.86 5.11
CA LYS A 25 30.07 -7.47 3.90
C LYS A 25 29.54 -8.90 3.71
N GLY A 26 28.78 -9.11 2.64
CA GLY A 26 28.40 -10.46 2.23
C GLY A 26 27.13 -10.48 1.39
N GLY A 27 27.22 -10.11 0.12
CA GLY A 27 26.15 -10.22 -0.88
C GLY A 27 26.54 -9.42 -2.10
N GLY A 28 26.33 -9.93 -3.31
CA GLY A 28 26.59 -9.19 -4.54
C GLY A 28 25.90 -7.82 -4.48
N ALA A 29 26.57 -6.78 -4.97
CA ALA A 29 26.01 -5.43 -5.01
C ALA A 29 24.73 -5.46 -5.88
N TYR A 30 23.56 -5.29 -5.25
CA TYR A 30 22.30 -5.07 -5.94
C TYR A 30 22.12 -3.58 -6.20
N GLU A 31 21.30 -3.26 -7.20
CA GLU A 31 21.01 -1.88 -7.56
C GLU A 31 20.21 -1.19 -6.43
N SER A 32 20.55 0.07 -6.15
CA SER A 32 19.76 0.96 -5.31
C SER A 32 19.81 2.34 -5.94
N TYR A 33 18.64 2.86 -6.34
CA TYR A 33 18.53 4.16 -7.00
C TYR A 33 17.13 4.77 -6.79
N THR A 34 17.03 6.06 -7.06
CA THR A 34 15.74 6.76 -7.15
C THR A 34 15.59 7.34 -8.54
N ASP A 35 14.35 7.45 -9.03
CA ASP A 35 14.04 8.01 -10.35
C ASP A 35 12.59 8.51 -10.39
N VAL A 36 12.16 9.05 -11.51
CA VAL A 36 10.81 9.57 -11.75
C VAL A 36 10.22 8.92 -12.99
N ALA A 37 9.07 8.30 -12.88
CA ALA A 37 8.29 7.75 -13.98
C ALA A 37 7.26 8.78 -14.46
N GLN A 38 7.15 8.95 -15.79
CA GLN A 38 6.08 9.75 -16.40
C GLN A 38 4.95 8.80 -16.80
N VAL A 39 3.82 8.86 -16.10
CA VAL A 39 2.68 7.95 -16.27
C VAL A 39 1.37 8.73 -16.09
N ASN A 40 0.34 8.42 -16.87
CA ASN A 40 -1.00 9.03 -16.76
C ASN A 40 -0.97 10.57 -16.57
N GLY A 41 -0.04 11.25 -17.24
CA GLY A 41 0.08 12.72 -17.19
C GLY A 41 0.68 13.31 -15.92
N VAL A 42 1.18 12.47 -15.00
CA VAL A 42 1.87 12.89 -13.78
C VAL A 42 3.28 12.31 -13.69
N SER A 43 4.09 12.90 -12.80
CA SER A 43 5.40 12.38 -12.44
C SER A 43 5.28 11.59 -11.16
N LEU A 44 5.68 10.32 -11.15
CA LEU A 44 5.76 9.51 -9.95
C LEU A 44 7.22 9.28 -9.57
N PHE A 45 7.61 9.79 -8.42
CA PHE A 45 8.87 9.44 -7.79
C PHE A 45 8.82 8.01 -7.28
N TYR A 46 9.92 7.30 -7.41
CA TYR A 46 10.09 5.97 -6.81
C TYR A 46 11.52 5.71 -6.37
N ALA A 47 11.67 4.89 -5.34
CA ALA A 47 12.93 4.30 -4.93
C ALA A 47 12.94 2.81 -5.34
N ALA A 48 14.06 2.37 -5.92
CA ALA A 48 14.24 0.99 -6.36
C ALA A 48 15.44 0.37 -5.66
N GLU A 49 15.30 -0.88 -5.18
CA GLU A 49 16.38 -1.59 -4.48
C GLU A 49 16.28 -3.10 -4.74
N GLY A 50 17.41 -3.75 -4.99
CA GLY A 50 17.50 -5.20 -5.10
C GLY A 50 17.65 -5.74 -6.51
N GLN A 51 17.28 -7.00 -6.69
CA GLN A 51 17.28 -7.73 -7.97
C GLN A 51 16.30 -8.92 -7.89
N GLY A 52 15.93 -9.51 -9.01
CA GLY A 52 15.05 -10.69 -9.06
C GLY A 52 13.60 -10.36 -9.36
N LYS A 53 12.64 -11.14 -8.82
CA LYS A 53 11.21 -10.94 -9.08
C LYS A 53 10.73 -9.58 -8.58
N PRO A 54 9.88 -8.86 -9.36
CA PRO A 54 9.48 -7.51 -9.02
C PRO A 54 8.42 -7.46 -7.93
N VAL A 55 8.65 -6.59 -6.94
CA VAL A 55 7.67 -6.22 -5.91
C VAL A 55 7.48 -4.71 -5.93
N ILE A 56 6.25 -4.26 -5.91
CA ILE A 56 5.88 -2.84 -5.80
C ILE A 56 5.33 -2.58 -4.40
N LEU A 57 5.78 -1.52 -3.75
CA LEU A 57 5.30 -1.06 -2.46
C LEU A 57 4.56 0.26 -2.62
N LEU A 58 3.33 0.34 -2.09
CA LEU A 58 2.47 1.52 -2.10
C LEU A 58 2.14 1.93 -0.66
N HIS A 59 2.46 3.18 -0.32
CA HIS A 59 2.21 3.76 1.02
C HIS A 59 0.74 4.14 1.25
N GLY A 60 0.39 4.49 2.48
CA GLY A 60 -0.93 4.97 2.88
C GLY A 60 -1.14 6.46 2.62
N ASN A 61 -2.35 6.96 2.95
CA ASN A 61 -2.75 8.35 2.74
C ASN A 61 -1.77 9.34 3.39
N GLY A 62 -1.31 10.32 2.61
CA GLY A 62 -0.40 11.37 3.07
C GLY A 62 1.03 10.91 3.35
N GLY A 63 1.36 9.64 3.09
CA GLY A 63 2.67 9.05 3.32
C GLY A 63 3.64 9.20 2.15
N SER A 64 4.65 8.34 2.13
CA SER A 64 5.67 8.27 1.08
C SER A 64 6.36 6.90 1.07
N HIS A 65 7.19 6.64 0.06
CA HIS A 65 8.06 5.47 0.00
C HIS A 65 8.90 5.25 1.28
N ASN A 66 9.24 6.34 2.00
CA ASN A 66 10.01 6.26 3.23
C ASN A 66 9.32 5.48 4.35
N ASP A 67 7.98 5.42 4.35
CA ASP A 67 7.22 4.67 5.37
C ASP A 67 7.44 3.15 5.25
N LEU A 68 7.90 2.69 4.08
CA LEU A 68 8.11 1.29 3.75
C LEU A 68 9.60 0.92 3.54
N GLU A 69 10.54 1.82 3.90
CA GLU A 69 11.99 1.62 3.68
C GLU A 69 12.51 0.33 4.33
N THR A 70 12.07 0.04 5.55
CA THR A 70 12.47 -1.20 6.26
C THR A 70 12.02 -2.45 5.49
N THR A 71 10.80 -2.44 4.95
CA THR A 71 10.26 -3.55 4.15
C THR A 71 10.95 -3.63 2.79
N GLN A 72 11.17 -2.50 2.12
CA GLN A 72 11.91 -2.43 0.86
C GLN A 72 13.27 -3.10 0.99
N ARG A 73 14.05 -2.70 1.98
CA ARG A 73 15.39 -3.27 2.26
C ARG A 73 15.30 -4.75 2.60
N GLY A 74 14.34 -5.16 3.43
CA GLY A 74 14.16 -6.56 3.83
C GLY A 74 13.84 -7.48 2.65
N LEU A 75 12.96 -7.06 1.75
CA LEU A 75 12.61 -7.81 0.53
C LEU A 75 13.77 -7.81 -0.47
N ALA A 76 14.49 -6.69 -0.64
CA ALA A 76 15.68 -6.63 -1.49
C ALA A 76 16.79 -7.58 -1.02
N GLN A 77 17.02 -7.66 0.28
CA GLN A 77 17.94 -8.61 0.89
C GLN A 77 17.49 -10.08 0.72
N ALA A 78 16.19 -10.32 0.61
CA ALA A 78 15.63 -11.63 0.33
C ALA A 78 15.66 -12.00 -1.18
N GLY A 79 16.18 -11.12 -2.05
CA GLY A 79 16.40 -11.40 -3.47
C GLY A 79 15.28 -10.94 -4.40
N TYR A 80 14.50 -9.94 -4.00
CA TYR A 80 13.48 -9.32 -4.83
C TYR A 80 13.96 -7.96 -5.36
N MET A 81 13.48 -7.58 -6.56
CA MET A 81 13.60 -6.22 -7.07
C MET A 81 12.41 -5.40 -6.58
N VAL A 82 12.64 -4.44 -5.70
CA VAL A 82 11.59 -3.72 -4.98
C VAL A 82 11.51 -2.28 -5.46
N TYR A 83 10.31 -1.86 -5.85
CA TYR A 83 9.98 -0.50 -6.26
C TYR A 83 9.01 0.10 -5.23
N ALA A 84 9.45 1.06 -4.44
CA ALA A 84 8.60 1.82 -3.51
C ALA A 84 8.21 3.14 -4.17
N LEU A 85 6.92 3.29 -4.49
CA LEU A 85 6.40 4.45 -5.22
C LEU A 85 5.81 5.48 -4.25
N ASP A 86 6.03 6.76 -4.56
CA ASP A 86 5.21 7.84 -4.03
C ASP A 86 3.97 7.99 -4.91
N SER A 87 2.77 7.92 -4.31
CA SER A 87 1.51 8.11 -5.02
C SER A 87 1.39 9.55 -5.53
N ARG A 88 0.54 9.77 -6.56
CA ARG A 88 0.29 11.12 -7.11
C ARG A 88 0.06 12.13 -6.00
N GLY A 89 0.69 13.30 -6.09
CA GLY A 89 0.52 14.41 -5.17
C GLY A 89 1.00 14.18 -3.74
N GLN A 90 1.71 13.08 -3.46
CA GLN A 90 2.18 12.68 -2.13
C GLN A 90 3.68 12.42 -2.15
N GLY A 91 4.32 12.34 -0.99
CA GLY A 91 5.76 12.14 -0.89
C GLY A 91 6.56 13.25 -1.60
N ALA A 92 7.40 12.87 -2.55
CA ALA A 92 8.20 13.78 -3.37
C ALA A 92 7.42 14.37 -4.58
N ASN A 93 6.20 13.91 -4.83
CA ASN A 93 5.39 14.36 -5.96
C ASN A 93 4.67 15.69 -5.67
N PRO A 94 4.53 16.60 -6.67
CA PRO A 94 3.78 17.84 -6.51
C PRO A 94 2.32 17.58 -6.13
N ARG A 95 1.79 18.34 -5.17
CA ARG A 95 0.38 18.25 -4.75
C ARG A 95 -0.57 18.54 -5.89
N LEU A 96 -1.72 17.86 -5.88
CA LEU A 96 -2.80 18.00 -6.86
C LEU A 96 -4.08 18.52 -6.18
N PRO A 97 -5.00 19.13 -6.94
CA PRO A 97 -6.26 19.65 -6.40
C PRO A 97 -7.29 18.56 -6.10
N GLU A 98 -7.12 17.34 -6.67
CA GLU A 98 -8.04 16.21 -6.50
C GLU A 98 -7.30 14.87 -6.64
N TYR A 99 -7.88 13.85 -6.06
CA TYR A 99 -7.30 12.49 -5.99
C TYR A 99 -8.39 11.44 -6.19
N HIS A 100 -8.07 10.39 -6.98
CA HIS A 100 -8.95 9.25 -7.23
C HIS A 100 -8.16 7.96 -7.26
N TYR A 101 -8.63 6.89 -6.58
CA TYR A 101 -7.95 5.59 -6.60
C TYR A 101 -7.86 5.01 -8.01
N LYS A 102 -8.85 5.24 -8.87
CA LYS A 102 -8.84 4.78 -10.27
C LYS A 102 -7.68 5.38 -11.07
N ASP A 103 -7.37 6.65 -10.84
CA ASP A 103 -6.21 7.30 -11.47
C ASP A 103 -4.90 6.72 -10.93
N MET A 104 -4.79 6.56 -9.60
CA MET A 104 -3.61 5.98 -8.96
C MET A 104 -3.37 4.53 -9.41
N ALA A 105 -4.43 3.74 -9.56
CA ALA A 105 -4.37 2.39 -10.11
C ALA A 105 -3.88 2.38 -11.56
N THR A 106 -4.35 3.31 -12.38
CA THR A 106 -3.88 3.48 -13.77
C THR A 106 -2.40 3.83 -13.82
N GLU A 107 -1.92 4.67 -12.93
CA GLU A 107 -0.50 5.04 -12.85
C GLU A 107 0.39 3.87 -12.47
N VAL A 108 -0.02 3.06 -11.51
CA VAL A 108 0.72 1.84 -11.16
C VAL A 108 0.71 0.85 -12.33
N TYR A 109 -0.40 0.70 -13.04
CA TYR A 109 -0.49 -0.12 -14.24
C TYR A 109 0.46 0.38 -15.35
N GLU A 110 0.48 1.69 -15.62
CA GLU A 110 1.39 2.29 -16.60
C GLU A 110 2.87 2.17 -16.16
N PHE A 111 3.14 2.31 -14.88
CA PHE A 111 4.48 2.07 -14.31
C PHE A 111 4.95 0.63 -14.57
N ILE A 112 4.08 -0.36 -14.31
CA ILE A 112 4.37 -1.78 -14.58
C ILE A 112 4.73 -1.97 -16.06
N LYS A 113 3.96 -1.39 -16.98
CA LYS A 113 4.24 -1.45 -18.42
C LYS A 113 5.53 -0.73 -18.82
N LEU A 114 5.74 0.49 -18.30
CA LEU A 114 6.93 1.30 -18.57
C LEU A 114 8.22 0.59 -18.16
N LYS A 115 8.19 -0.12 -17.03
CA LYS A 115 9.33 -0.88 -16.50
C LYS A 115 9.41 -2.31 -17.07
N GLY A 116 8.43 -2.76 -17.84
CA GLY A 116 8.40 -4.13 -18.38
C GLY A 116 8.31 -5.19 -17.28
N LEU A 117 7.62 -4.90 -16.16
CA LEU A 117 7.51 -5.83 -15.04
C LEU A 117 6.51 -6.94 -15.38
N GLU A 118 6.95 -8.19 -15.28
CA GLU A 118 6.10 -9.36 -15.52
C GLU A 118 5.50 -9.85 -14.19
N LYS A 119 4.16 -9.80 -14.09
CA LYS A 119 3.43 -10.31 -12.92
C LYS A 119 4.03 -9.86 -11.58
N PRO A 120 4.22 -8.55 -11.33
CA PRO A 120 4.74 -8.10 -10.05
C PRO A 120 3.78 -8.42 -8.91
N THR A 121 4.31 -8.66 -7.71
CA THR A 121 3.48 -8.57 -6.51
C THR A 121 3.36 -7.10 -6.10
N VAL A 122 2.16 -6.67 -5.72
CA VAL A 122 1.96 -5.36 -5.09
C VAL A 122 1.64 -5.55 -3.62
N PHE A 123 2.45 -4.92 -2.75
CA PHE A 123 2.06 -4.66 -1.36
C PHE A 123 1.53 -3.23 -1.28
N GLY A 124 0.36 -3.08 -0.66
CA GLY A 124 -0.24 -1.76 -0.41
C GLY A 124 -0.67 -1.58 1.05
N PHE A 125 -0.28 -0.45 1.63
CA PHE A 125 -0.73 -0.03 2.95
C PHE A 125 -1.89 0.95 2.82
N SER A 126 -3.03 0.69 3.51
CA SER A 126 -4.19 1.60 3.55
C SER A 126 -4.60 2.00 2.11
N ASP A 127 -4.51 3.27 1.72
CA ASP A 127 -4.73 3.73 0.33
C ASP A 127 -3.97 2.89 -0.70
N GLY A 128 -2.71 2.54 -0.41
CA GLY A 128 -1.92 1.67 -1.28
C GLY A 128 -2.55 0.31 -1.51
N GLY A 129 -3.23 -0.23 -0.50
CA GLY A 129 -4.01 -1.46 -0.60
C GLY A 129 -5.25 -1.30 -1.48
N ASN A 130 -5.96 -0.18 -1.31
CA ASN A 130 -7.10 0.18 -2.15
C ASN A 130 -6.67 0.30 -3.63
N ILE A 131 -5.53 0.96 -3.88
CA ILE A 131 -4.93 1.08 -5.22
C ILE A 131 -4.60 -0.29 -5.82
N ALA A 132 -4.01 -1.21 -5.04
CA ALA A 132 -3.63 -2.54 -5.52
C ALA A 132 -4.86 -3.38 -5.93
N LEU A 133 -5.93 -3.35 -5.12
CA LEU A 133 -7.19 -4.00 -5.43
C LEU A 133 -7.86 -3.37 -6.66
N GLN A 134 -7.97 -2.03 -6.70
CA GLN A 134 -8.55 -1.29 -7.82
C GLN A 134 -7.80 -1.55 -9.13
N LEU A 135 -6.47 -1.70 -9.08
CA LEU A 135 -5.64 -1.99 -10.25
C LEU A 135 -6.02 -3.35 -10.87
N GLU A 136 -6.09 -4.41 -10.06
CA GLU A 136 -6.38 -5.75 -10.58
C GLU A 136 -7.84 -5.87 -11.04
N VAL A 137 -8.79 -5.14 -10.43
CA VAL A 137 -10.17 -5.02 -10.90
C VAL A 137 -10.23 -4.33 -12.27
N MET A 138 -9.51 -3.21 -12.46
CA MET A 138 -9.53 -2.45 -13.72
C MET A 138 -8.71 -3.11 -14.83
N TYR A 139 -7.62 -3.79 -14.48
CA TYR A 139 -6.67 -4.40 -15.42
C TYR A 139 -6.40 -5.85 -15.05
N PRO A 140 -7.40 -6.74 -15.17
CA PRO A 140 -7.32 -8.12 -14.71
C PRO A 140 -6.12 -8.89 -15.28
N GLY A 141 -5.47 -9.65 -14.43
CA GLY A 141 -4.32 -10.46 -14.81
C GLY A 141 -3.02 -9.68 -14.92
N THR A 142 -2.95 -8.44 -14.42
CA THR A 142 -1.72 -7.64 -14.37
C THR A 142 -0.78 -8.14 -13.27
N LEU A 143 -1.30 -8.43 -12.10
CA LEU A 143 -0.51 -8.77 -10.93
C LEU A 143 -0.23 -10.29 -10.80
N GLY A 144 0.90 -10.63 -10.21
CA GLY A 144 1.24 -11.98 -9.78
C GLY A 144 0.64 -12.33 -8.43
N ALA A 145 0.56 -11.36 -7.53
CA ALA A 145 -0.11 -11.47 -6.24
C ALA A 145 -0.41 -10.08 -5.66
N ILE A 146 -1.34 -10.03 -4.70
CA ILE A 146 -1.66 -8.83 -3.92
C ILE A 146 -1.42 -9.11 -2.44
N VAL A 147 -0.80 -8.15 -1.75
CA VAL A 147 -0.73 -8.14 -0.29
C VAL A 147 -1.21 -6.77 0.19
N THR A 148 -2.15 -6.71 1.11
CA THR A 148 -2.64 -5.45 1.66
C THR A 148 -2.50 -5.40 3.17
N GLY A 149 -2.32 -4.19 3.71
CA GLY A 149 -2.43 -3.92 5.14
C GLY A 149 -3.40 -2.77 5.37
N GLY A 150 -4.53 -3.01 6.04
CA GLY A 150 -5.51 -1.99 6.36
C GLY A 150 -6.24 -1.41 5.13
N ALA A 151 -6.57 -2.23 4.12
CA ALA A 151 -7.32 -1.82 2.95
C ALA A 151 -8.83 -1.87 3.17
N ASN A 152 -9.56 -1.00 2.47
CA ASN A 152 -11.02 -1.06 2.35
C ASN A 152 -11.48 -0.96 0.89
N ILE A 153 -12.70 -1.41 0.58
CA ILE A 153 -13.25 -1.39 -0.79
C ILE A 153 -14.43 -0.42 -0.94
N PHE A 154 -14.99 0.06 0.16
CA PHE A 154 -15.98 1.14 0.23
C PHE A 154 -15.84 1.86 1.57
N VAL A 155 -16.50 3.01 1.76
CA VAL A 155 -16.34 3.83 2.97
C VAL A 155 -17.28 3.37 4.08
N GLU A 156 -18.60 3.45 3.87
CA GLU A 156 -19.61 3.18 4.91
C GLU A 156 -19.58 1.73 5.37
N GLY A 157 -19.41 1.51 6.69
CA GLY A 157 -19.39 0.18 7.30
C GLY A 157 -18.08 -0.60 7.14
N SER A 158 -17.06 -0.01 6.51
CA SER A 158 -15.73 -0.62 6.38
C SER A 158 -14.77 -0.26 7.51
N LEU A 159 -15.06 0.84 8.19
CA LEU A 159 -14.22 1.42 9.24
C LEU A 159 -14.77 1.08 10.62
N VAL A 160 -13.93 1.18 11.66
CA VAL A 160 -14.44 1.09 13.02
C VAL A 160 -15.35 2.28 13.33
N PRO A 161 -16.49 2.08 14.06
CA PRO A 161 -17.57 3.07 14.11
C PRO A 161 -17.16 4.47 14.60
N ASP A 162 -16.21 4.55 15.53
CA ASP A 162 -15.75 5.83 16.07
C ASP A 162 -14.94 6.62 15.05
N PHE A 163 -14.11 5.93 14.28
CA PHE A 163 -13.31 6.55 13.22
C PHE A 163 -14.18 6.95 12.03
N GLU A 164 -15.13 6.08 11.62
CA GLU A 164 -16.05 6.36 10.53
C GLU A 164 -16.89 7.62 10.85
N ARG A 165 -17.45 7.69 12.06
CA ARG A 165 -18.20 8.83 12.50
C ARG A 165 -17.36 10.12 12.52
N GLU A 166 -16.10 10.06 12.94
CA GLU A 166 -15.19 11.21 12.96
C GLU A 166 -14.83 11.65 11.53
N LEU A 167 -14.52 10.69 10.64
CA LEU A 167 -14.19 10.95 9.25
C LEU A 167 -15.35 11.60 8.49
N LEU A 168 -16.57 11.12 8.69
CA LEU A 168 -17.76 11.57 7.97
C LEU A 168 -18.55 12.71 8.67
N ALA A 169 -18.09 13.17 9.84
CA ALA A 169 -18.80 14.19 10.64
C ALA A 169 -18.97 15.53 9.92
N GLN A 170 -18.03 15.92 9.08
CA GLN A 170 -18.06 17.17 8.33
C GLN A 170 -17.35 17.02 6.99
N PRO A 171 -17.85 17.64 5.91
CA PRO A 171 -17.14 17.71 4.64
C PRO A 171 -15.76 18.34 4.83
N SER A 172 -14.73 17.75 4.21
CA SER A 172 -13.37 18.29 4.21
C SER A 172 -13.15 19.23 3.03
N THR A 173 -12.15 20.11 3.16
CA THR A 173 -11.61 20.91 2.06
C THR A 173 -10.22 20.38 1.63
N GLU A 174 -9.67 19.41 2.37
CA GLU A 174 -8.39 18.80 2.04
C GLU A 174 -8.60 17.67 1.02
N PRO A 175 -8.01 17.75 -0.18
CA PRO A 175 -8.31 16.82 -1.27
C PRO A 175 -8.10 15.34 -0.92
N LEU A 176 -7.05 14.99 -0.17
CA LEU A 176 -6.82 13.61 0.28
C LEU A 176 -7.87 13.13 1.27
N VAL A 177 -8.39 14.02 2.14
CA VAL A 177 -9.47 13.67 3.07
C VAL A 177 -10.81 13.54 2.34
N ILE A 178 -11.06 14.38 1.30
CA ILE A 178 -12.24 14.24 0.44
C ILE A 178 -12.25 12.86 -0.21
N MET A 179 -11.11 12.40 -0.76
CA MET A 179 -11.00 11.05 -1.31
C MET A 179 -11.36 9.98 -0.28
N LEU A 180 -10.83 10.05 0.95
CA LEU A 180 -11.17 9.10 2.02
C LEU A 180 -12.66 9.12 2.42
N GLN A 181 -13.36 10.26 2.25
CA GLN A 181 -14.78 10.41 2.56
C GLN A 181 -15.69 9.87 1.46
N THR A 182 -15.18 9.72 0.23
CA THR A 182 -16.01 9.43 -0.95
C THR A 182 -15.58 8.17 -1.70
N GLU A 183 -14.38 7.68 -1.48
CA GLU A 183 -13.77 6.54 -2.15
C GLU A 183 -13.08 5.60 -1.13
N PRO A 184 -12.81 4.34 -1.48
CA PRO A 184 -13.12 3.68 -2.74
C PRO A 184 -14.62 3.37 -2.92
N ASP A 185 -15.00 2.98 -4.17
CA ASP A 185 -16.36 2.62 -4.56
C ASP A 185 -16.41 1.21 -5.21
N MET A 186 -15.50 0.33 -4.82
CA MET A 186 -15.50 -1.07 -5.27
C MET A 186 -16.59 -1.88 -4.58
N THR A 187 -16.99 -2.96 -5.21
CA THR A 187 -18.01 -3.88 -4.71
C THR A 187 -17.43 -5.24 -4.30
N VAL A 188 -18.18 -6.02 -3.55
CA VAL A 188 -17.82 -7.41 -3.24
C VAL A 188 -17.73 -8.26 -4.52
N GLU A 189 -18.57 -7.96 -5.52
CA GLU A 189 -18.54 -8.67 -6.83
C GLU A 189 -17.22 -8.37 -7.58
N ASP A 190 -16.67 -7.17 -7.45
CA ASP A 190 -15.36 -6.84 -8.02
C ASP A 190 -14.26 -7.71 -7.42
N MET A 191 -14.32 -8.00 -6.12
CA MET A 191 -13.34 -8.87 -5.44
C MET A 191 -13.33 -10.29 -6.04
N LYS A 192 -14.48 -10.80 -6.46
CA LYS A 192 -14.61 -12.12 -7.10
C LYS A 192 -13.95 -12.20 -8.48
N THR A 193 -13.65 -11.05 -9.10
CA THR A 193 -12.94 -10.98 -10.39
C THR A 193 -11.42 -11.09 -10.26
N ILE A 194 -10.86 -10.88 -9.07
CA ILE A 194 -9.44 -10.94 -8.80
C ILE A 194 -8.97 -12.40 -8.80
N ALA A 195 -8.19 -12.77 -9.82
CA ALA A 195 -7.76 -14.16 -10.01
C ALA A 195 -6.41 -14.50 -9.37
N CYS A 196 -5.55 -13.51 -9.13
CA CYS A 196 -4.26 -13.73 -8.51
C CYS A 196 -4.39 -14.02 -7.00
N PRO A 197 -3.42 -14.73 -6.39
CA PRO A 197 -3.35 -14.91 -4.95
C PRO A 197 -3.37 -13.58 -4.21
N ALA A 198 -4.10 -13.48 -3.09
CA ALA A 198 -4.20 -12.27 -2.31
C ALA A 198 -4.14 -12.55 -0.81
N LEU A 199 -3.30 -11.78 -0.09
CA LEU A 199 -3.24 -11.74 1.37
C LEU A 199 -3.77 -10.39 1.85
N ILE A 200 -4.91 -10.39 2.52
CA ILE A 200 -5.59 -9.20 3.01
C ILE A 200 -5.41 -9.13 4.52
N MET A 201 -4.65 -8.14 5.00
CA MET A 201 -4.30 -8.02 6.42
C MET A 201 -4.89 -6.75 7.03
N SER A 202 -5.19 -6.82 8.33
CA SER A 202 -5.37 -5.66 9.20
C SER A 202 -4.86 -5.96 10.60
N GLY A 203 -4.58 -4.93 11.38
CA GLY A 203 -4.30 -5.08 12.81
C GLY A 203 -5.55 -5.46 13.61
N GLU A 204 -5.39 -6.07 14.78
CA GLU A 204 -6.50 -6.33 15.70
C GLU A 204 -7.17 -5.03 16.17
N HIS A 205 -6.39 -3.94 16.26
CA HIS A 205 -6.82 -2.61 16.68
C HIS A 205 -6.77 -1.61 15.51
N ASP A 206 -7.02 -2.09 14.30
CA ASP A 206 -6.98 -1.30 13.07
C ASP A 206 -8.12 -0.27 13.01
N LEU A 207 -7.98 0.73 12.13
CA LEU A 207 -9.05 1.65 11.72
C LEU A 207 -10.06 0.98 10.79
N ILE A 208 -9.60 -0.04 10.05
CA ILE A 208 -10.45 -0.89 9.21
C ILE A 208 -11.08 -1.97 10.08
N ALA A 209 -12.39 -2.14 9.98
CA ALA A 209 -13.09 -3.19 10.71
C ALA A 209 -12.58 -4.58 10.31
N ALA A 210 -12.25 -5.44 11.28
CA ALA A 210 -11.75 -6.78 11.02
C ALA A 210 -12.70 -7.61 10.13
N ASP A 211 -14.00 -7.41 10.26
CA ASP A 211 -15.00 -8.08 9.41
C ASP A 211 -14.93 -7.60 7.97
N HIS A 212 -14.54 -6.34 7.72
CA HIS A 212 -14.31 -5.85 6.37
C HIS A 212 -13.06 -6.47 5.72
N THR A 213 -11.98 -6.64 6.49
CA THR A 213 -10.80 -7.38 6.04
C THR A 213 -11.14 -8.82 5.66
N ARG A 214 -11.97 -9.51 6.47
CA ARG A 214 -12.47 -10.85 6.14
C ARG A 214 -13.35 -10.83 4.90
N LEU A 215 -14.27 -9.86 4.79
CA LEU A 215 -15.13 -9.71 3.62
C LEU A 215 -14.31 -9.65 2.33
N ILE A 216 -13.24 -8.86 2.29
CA ILE A 216 -12.38 -8.77 1.09
C ILE A 216 -11.70 -10.12 0.83
N GLY A 217 -10.98 -10.66 1.83
CA GLY A 217 -10.18 -11.88 1.64
C GLY A 217 -11.00 -13.11 1.28
N GLU A 218 -12.19 -13.26 1.86
CA GLU A 218 -13.08 -14.40 1.60
C GLU A 218 -13.81 -14.33 0.25
N ASN A 219 -13.93 -13.15 -0.35
CA ASN A 219 -14.56 -12.96 -1.66
C ASN A 219 -13.57 -12.95 -2.84
N ILE A 220 -12.26 -12.92 -2.58
CA ILE A 220 -11.24 -13.15 -3.62
C ILE A 220 -11.04 -14.67 -3.76
N PRO A 221 -11.20 -15.29 -4.96
CA PRO A 221 -11.14 -16.74 -5.13
C PRO A 221 -9.89 -17.43 -4.58
N ASN A 222 -8.72 -16.74 -4.62
CA ASN A 222 -7.46 -17.18 -4.06
C ASN A 222 -7.00 -16.23 -2.93
N GLY A 223 -7.96 -15.71 -2.14
CA GLY A 223 -7.72 -14.76 -1.09
C GLY A 223 -7.59 -15.41 0.30
N GLU A 224 -6.79 -14.79 1.14
CA GLU A 224 -6.64 -15.09 2.58
C GLU A 224 -6.83 -13.80 3.36
N ALA A 225 -7.65 -13.82 4.42
CA ALA A 225 -7.76 -12.73 5.39
C ALA A 225 -6.95 -13.05 6.63
N ARG A 226 -6.15 -12.09 7.13
CA ARG A 226 -5.32 -12.27 8.32
C ARG A 226 -5.40 -11.06 9.24
N ILE A 227 -5.89 -11.27 10.47
CA ILE A 227 -5.90 -10.25 11.52
C ILE A 227 -4.64 -10.41 12.37
N ILE A 228 -3.83 -9.35 12.46
CA ILE A 228 -2.53 -9.37 13.14
C ILE A 228 -2.74 -8.98 14.61
N ALA A 229 -2.59 -9.96 15.49
CA ALA A 229 -2.87 -9.80 16.91
C ALA A 229 -2.00 -8.71 17.58
N GLY A 230 -2.63 -7.85 18.36
CA GLY A 230 -1.99 -6.76 19.10
C GLY A 230 -1.51 -5.59 18.26
N GLU A 231 -1.71 -5.59 16.94
CA GLU A 231 -1.27 -4.51 16.05
C GLU A 231 -2.41 -3.54 15.75
N ASP A 232 -2.04 -2.28 15.48
CA ASP A 232 -2.94 -1.25 14.98
C ASP A 232 -2.77 -1.04 13.45
N HIS A 233 -3.35 0.03 12.92
CA HIS A 233 -3.36 0.33 11.48
C HIS A 233 -1.96 0.37 10.84
N GLY A 234 -0.93 0.86 11.55
CA GLY A 234 0.41 1.08 10.98
C GLY A 234 1.55 0.39 11.72
N SER A 235 1.33 -0.08 12.95
CA SER A 235 2.40 -0.51 13.87
C SER A 235 3.23 -1.71 13.39
N TYR A 236 2.66 -2.55 12.53
CA TYR A 236 3.37 -3.68 11.94
C TYR A 236 3.90 -3.38 10.51
N ILE A 237 3.57 -2.19 9.97
CA ILE A 237 3.83 -1.81 8.56
C ILE A 237 4.89 -0.71 8.48
N CYS A 238 4.58 0.49 9.06
CA CYS A 238 5.41 1.68 8.88
C CYS A 238 6.78 1.52 9.51
N ASN A 239 7.81 1.34 8.67
CA ASN A 239 9.20 1.09 9.06
C ASN A 239 9.36 -0.01 10.13
N SER A 240 8.49 -1.00 10.08
CA SER A 240 8.44 -2.11 11.02
C SER A 240 9.16 -3.35 10.46
N PRO A 241 9.96 -4.05 11.27
CA PRO A 241 10.56 -5.31 10.85
C PRO A 241 9.56 -6.47 10.78
N LYS A 242 8.31 -6.26 11.22
CA LYS A 242 7.29 -7.31 11.30
C LYS A 242 6.67 -7.63 9.93
N LEU A 243 6.61 -6.65 9.01
CA LEU A 243 5.92 -6.82 7.73
C LEU A 243 6.68 -7.75 6.77
N THR A 244 7.98 -7.59 6.65
CA THR A 244 8.80 -8.40 5.73
C THR A 244 8.60 -9.91 5.91
N PRO A 245 8.66 -10.48 7.14
CA PRO A 245 8.39 -11.90 7.36
C PRO A 245 6.99 -12.34 6.91
N LEU A 246 5.96 -11.51 7.12
CA LEU A 246 4.59 -11.81 6.72
C LEU A 246 4.46 -11.94 5.19
N ILE A 247 5.10 -11.02 4.45
CA ILE A 247 5.12 -11.05 2.99
C ILE A 247 5.90 -12.28 2.49
N LEU A 248 7.09 -12.54 3.03
CA LEU A 248 7.93 -13.67 2.62
C LEU A 248 7.27 -15.02 2.92
N ASP A 249 6.53 -15.13 4.00
CA ASP A 249 5.77 -16.33 4.34
C ASP A 249 4.65 -16.59 3.32
N PHE A 250 3.93 -15.54 2.94
CA PHE A 250 2.94 -15.62 1.88
C PHE A 250 3.58 -15.97 0.51
N PHE A 251 4.71 -15.38 0.16
CA PHE A 251 5.43 -15.71 -1.07
C PHE A 251 5.80 -17.19 -1.14
N LYS A 252 6.27 -17.75 -0.01
CA LYS A 252 6.57 -19.18 0.10
C LYS A 252 5.33 -20.05 -0.10
N GLN A 253 4.18 -19.64 0.45
CA GLN A 253 2.91 -20.39 0.32
C GLN A 253 2.44 -20.46 -1.13
N ILE A 254 2.58 -19.37 -1.90
CA ILE A 254 2.12 -19.29 -3.30
C ILE A 254 3.20 -19.67 -4.33
N GLY A 255 4.43 -19.96 -3.90
CA GLY A 255 5.55 -20.28 -4.80
C GLY A 255 6.06 -19.08 -5.62
N TYR A 256 5.85 -17.86 -5.08
CA TYR A 256 6.29 -16.62 -5.73
C TYR A 256 7.82 -16.42 -5.70
#